data_1f26f4baed03e4baf054e528cc1a726b
#
_entry.id   1f26f4baed03e4baf054e528cc1a726b
#
_cell.length_a   1.000
_cell.length_b   1.000
_cell.length_c   1.000
_cell.angle_alpha   90.00
_cell.angle_beta   90.00
_cell.angle_gamma   90.00
#
_symmetry.space_group_name_H-M   'P 1'
#
loop_
_entity.id
_entity.type
_entity.pdbx_description
1 polymer ?
#
loop_
_entity_poly.entity_id
_entity_poly.type
_entity_poly.pdbx_seq_one_letter_code
_entity_poly.pdbx_strand_id
1 'polypeptide(L)'
;MKVPSALTRRTLPVVLVALTFSLASPALVAQTPSPTWSQDDALRIVKEVQKRLGSLPNLGVFDWITFGFHGKTVVLKGYASRPTLKSGAANVLKGIPGIESVDNQIEVLPLSNNDDRIRAAVYNRIYTQPSLRKYNANQGTVRQATGPGSPSVAMMAGGITNDPPRGFHAIHIIVKNGNVTLYGVVNNATDEAIAEIQANSAPGVFSVDNDLIVQGAGPKSE
;
A
#
# COMPACT_ATOMS: atom_id res chain seq x y z
N MET A 1 -35.42 -43.02 63.16
CA MET A 1 -35.60 -42.81 64.61
C MET A 1 -34.82 -41.53 65.00
N LYS A 2 -35.61 -40.51 65.46
CA LYS A 2 -35.21 -39.29 66.19
C LYS A 2 -34.21 -38.27 65.61
N VAL A 3 -34.78 -37.16 65.14
CA VAL A 3 -34.29 -35.79 65.25
C VAL A 3 -34.34 -35.38 66.76
N PRO A 4 -33.53 -34.43 67.29
CA PRO A 4 -33.79 -33.00 67.12
C PRO A 4 -32.55 -32.11 67.05
N SER A 5 -32.61 -31.05 66.28
CA SER A 5 -32.75 -29.59 66.57
C SER A 5 -31.78 -29.00 67.62
N ALA A 6 -31.05 -27.98 67.20
CA ALA A 6 -30.94 -26.70 67.91
C ALA A 6 -30.29 -25.60 67.04
N LEU A 7 -31.11 -24.63 66.71
CA LEU A 7 -30.69 -23.30 66.23
C LEU A 7 -29.89 -22.56 67.30
N THR A 8 -28.70 -22.07 66.95
CA THR A 8 -28.11 -20.97 67.77
C THR A 8 -27.78 -19.84 66.81
N ARG A 9 -28.67 -18.82 66.85
CA ARG A 9 -28.46 -17.49 66.23
C ARG A 9 -27.30 -16.80 66.94
N ARG A 10 -26.17 -16.60 66.26
CA ARG A 10 -25.15 -15.63 66.64
C ARG A 10 -25.33 -14.36 65.85
N THR A 11 -25.79 -13.32 66.47
CA THR A 11 -25.82 -11.96 65.97
C THR A 11 -24.41 -11.41 65.96
N LEU A 12 -23.87 -11.12 64.77
CA LEU A 12 -22.61 -10.38 64.56
C LEU A 12 -22.98 -8.88 64.41
N PRO A 13 -22.22 -7.99 65.00
CA PRO A 13 -22.46 -6.54 64.85
C PRO A 13 -22.02 -6.09 63.47
N VAL A 14 -22.92 -5.34 62.81
CA VAL A 14 -22.64 -4.66 61.57
C VAL A 14 -21.69 -3.48 61.86
N VAL A 15 -20.42 -3.66 61.50
CA VAL A 15 -19.47 -2.53 61.48
C VAL A 15 -19.69 -1.82 60.15
N LEU A 16 -20.28 -0.63 60.21
CA LEU A 16 -20.46 0.28 59.10
C LEU A 16 -19.12 0.94 58.77
N VAL A 17 -18.36 0.38 57.85
CA VAL A 17 -17.14 1.04 57.32
C VAL A 17 -17.61 2.03 56.25
N ALA A 18 -17.63 3.31 56.60
CA ALA A 18 -17.83 4.39 55.64
C ALA A 18 -16.63 4.48 54.72
N LEU A 19 -16.72 3.90 53.50
CA LEU A 19 -15.74 4.11 52.44
C LEU A 19 -15.98 5.51 51.86
N THR A 20 -15.12 6.45 52.23
CA THR A 20 -15.05 7.75 51.55
C THR A 20 -14.43 7.54 50.17
N PHE A 21 -15.27 7.45 49.13
CA PHE A 21 -14.84 7.45 47.72
C PHE A 21 -14.31 8.85 47.40
N SER A 22 -13.01 9.00 47.44
CA SER A 22 -12.33 10.19 46.93
C SER A 22 -12.46 10.15 45.37
N LEU A 23 -13.35 10.96 44.83
CA LEU A 23 -13.48 11.22 43.41
C LEU A 23 -12.24 11.96 42.92
N ALA A 24 -11.17 11.22 42.61
CA ALA A 24 -10.10 11.75 41.82
C ALA A 24 -10.65 11.94 40.41
N SER A 25 -11.02 13.17 40.07
CA SER A 25 -11.36 13.57 38.70
C SER A 25 -10.14 13.26 37.81
N PRO A 26 -10.26 12.43 36.74
CA PRO A 26 -9.18 12.31 35.78
C PRO A 26 -8.99 13.69 35.15
N ALA A 27 -7.82 14.28 35.38
CA ALA A 27 -7.40 15.47 34.65
C ALA A 27 -7.50 15.14 33.15
N LEU A 28 -8.46 15.80 32.49
CA LEU A 28 -8.54 15.77 31.02
C LEU A 28 -7.26 16.41 30.54
N VAL A 29 -6.29 15.57 30.17
CA VAL A 29 -5.10 16.03 29.44
C VAL A 29 -5.66 16.55 28.13
N ALA A 30 -5.82 17.86 28.02
CA ALA A 30 -6.14 18.52 26.77
C ALA A 30 -5.05 18.13 25.77
N GLN A 31 -5.38 17.23 24.84
CA GLN A 31 -4.52 16.93 23.71
C GLN A 31 -4.42 18.23 22.93
N THR A 32 -3.28 18.90 22.99
CA THR A 32 -2.98 20.02 22.12
C THR A 32 -3.13 19.51 20.70
N PRO A 33 -4.02 20.07 19.87
CA PRO A 33 -4.17 19.63 18.49
C PRO A 33 -2.81 19.76 17.81
N SER A 34 -2.33 18.68 17.21
CA SER A 34 -1.12 18.73 16.39
C SER A 34 -1.29 19.84 15.36
N PRO A 35 -0.27 20.68 15.13
CA PRO A 35 -0.37 21.79 14.18
C PRO A 35 -0.78 21.25 12.82
N THR A 36 -2.01 21.52 12.41
CA THR A 36 -2.58 21.14 11.13
C THR A 36 -2.46 22.30 10.17
N TRP A 37 -2.33 22.00 8.87
CA TRP A 37 -2.39 23.01 7.82
C TRP A 37 -3.81 23.59 7.71
N SER A 38 -3.91 24.81 7.16
CA SER A 38 -5.18 25.28 6.63
C SER A 38 -5.65 24.32 5.51
N GLN A 39 -6.94 24.29 5.21
CA GLN A 39 -7.48 23.41 4.16
C GLN A 39 -6.83 23.68 2.79
N ASP A 40 -6.61 24.96 2.45
CA ASP A 40 -5.96 25.36 1.21
C ASP A 40 -4.49 24.94 1.16
N ASP A 41 -3.76 25.10 2.27
CA ASP A 41 -2.39 24.63 2.36
C ASP A 41 -2.29 23.11 2.24
N ALA A 42 -3.20 22.37 2.87
CA ALA A 42 -3.23 20.92 2.76
C ALA A 42 -3.41 20.47 1.31
N LEU A 43 -4.35 21.06 0.58
CA LEU A 43 -4.58 20.75 -0.84
C LEU A 43 -3.36 21.09 -1.71
N ARG A 44 -2.73 22.24 -1.45
CA ARG A 44 -1.50 22.66 -2.15
C ARG A 44 -0.36 21.66 -1.90
N ILE A 45 -0.16 21.27 -0.65
CA ILE A 45 0.88 20.33 -0.25
C ILE A 45 0.64 18.95 -0.89
N VAL A 46 -0.59 18.42 -0.83
CA VAL A 46 -0.94 17.15 -1.46
C VAL A 46 -0.61 17.16 -2.95
N LYS A 47 -1.02 18.21 -3.68
CA LYS A 47 -0.72 18.36 -5.12
C LYS A 47 0.77 18.43 -5.40
N GLU A 48 1.53 19.16 -4.58
CA GLU A 48 2.97 19.29 -4.77
C GLU A 48 3.70 17.97 -4.47
N VAL A 49 3.30 17.24 -3.43
CA VAL A 49 3.83 15.89 -3.12
C VAL A 49 3.54 14.93 -4.28
N GLN A 50 2.29 14.88 -4.75
CA GLN A 50 1.91 14.03 -5.90
C GLN A 50 2.74 14.36 -7.15
N LYS A 51 2.88 15.64 -7.47
CA LYS A 51 3.67 16.10 -8.62
C LYS A 51 5.12 15.66 -8.53
N ARG A 52 5.76 15.86 -7.36
CA ARG A 52 7.17 15.52 -7.17
C ARG A 52 7.40 14.02 -7.18
N LEU A 53 6.55 13.23 -6.52
CA LEU A 53 6.65 11.77 -6.57
C LEU A 53 6.40 11.23 -7.99
N GLY A 54 5.41 11.77 -8.71
CA GLY A 54 5.14 11.39 -10.10
C GLY A 54 6.23 11.77 -11.09
N SER A 55 7.12 12.73 -10.74
CA SER A 55 8.27 13.13 -11.56
C SER A 55 9.56 12.34 -11.25
N LEU A 56 9.50 11.35 -10.35
CA LEU A 56 10.66 10.54 -10.01
C LEU A 56 11.19 9.80 -11.23
N PRO A 57 12.49 9.95 -11.56
CA PRO A 57 13.09 9.15 -12.61
C PRO A 57 13.07 7.68 -12.21
N ASN A 58 12.73 6.83 -13.19
CA ASN A 58 12.67 5.37 -13.02
C ASN A 58 11.57 4.84 -12.08
N LEU A 59 10.59 5.65 -11.71
CA LEU A 59 9.34 5.14 -11.15
C LEU A 59 8.60 4.39 -12.27
N GLY A 60 8.35 3.09 -12.08
CA GLY A 60 7.83 2.22 -13.10
C GLY A 60 6.68 1.34 -12.65
N VAL A 61 6.29 0.44 -13.53
CA VAL A 61 5.19 -0.52 -13.31
C VAL A 61 5.47 -1.51 -12.15
N PHE A 62 6.75 -1.70 -11.79
CA PHE A 62 7.18 -2.59 -10.71
C PHE A 62 7.46 -1.87 -9.38
N ASP A 63 7.03 -0.63 -9.29
CA ASP A 63 7.14 0.21 -8.11
C ASP A 63 5.75 0.69 -7.71
N TRP A 64 5.50 0.83 -6.40
CA TRP A 64 4.28 1.41 -5.88
C TRP A 64 4.62 2.29 -4.69
N ILE A 65 4.47 3.60 -4.83
CA ILE A 65 4.75 4.56 -3.76
C ILE A 65 3.48 5.33 -3.46
N THR A 66 3.07 5.27 -2.22
CA THR A 66 1.96 6.04 -1.67
C THR A 66 2.44 6.91 -0.53
N PHE A 67 1.63 7.89 -0.14
CA PHE A 67 1.96 8.78 0.97
C PHE A 67 0.74 9.11 1.81
N GLY A 68 1.02 9.41 3.07
CA GLY A 68 0.06 9.95 4.02
C GLY A 68 0.71 11.06 4.83
N PHE A 69 -0.06 11.64 5.76
CA PHE A 69 0.42 12.69 6.64
C PHE A 69 0.17 12.33 8.10
N HIS A 70 1.17 12.62 8.93
CA HIS A 70 1.04 12.61 10.37
C HIS A 70 1.52 13.98 10.90
N GLY A 71 0.57 14.86 11.23
CA GLY A 71 0.85 16.27 11.46
C GLY A 71 1.49 16.88 10.20
N LYS A 72 2.67 17.48 10.34
CA LYS A 72 3.45 18.03 9.22
C LYS A 72 4.53 17.10 8.68
N THR A 73 4.51 15.83 9.09
CA THR A 73 5.38 14.78 8.57
C THR A 73 4.70 14.07 7.42
N VAL A 74 5.39 13.94 6.29
CA VAL A 74 4.97 13.06 5.20
C VAL A 74 5.46 11.65 5.48
N VAL A 75 4.55 10.68 5.52
CA VAL A 75 4.89 9.27 5.65
C VAL A 75 4.81 8.63 4.27
N LEU A 76 5.93 8.14 3.75
CA LEU A 76 6.01 7.39 2.50
C LEU A 76 5.91 5.90 2.77
N LYS A 77 5.06 5.19 2.03
CA LYS A 77 4.89 3.74 2.10
C LYS A 77 4.88 3.13 0.70
N GLY A 78 5.00 1.80 0.66
CA GLY A 78 4.93 1.01 -0.56
C GLY A 78 6.25 0.33 -0.90
N TYR A 79 6.48 0.09 -2.19
CA TYR A 79 7.55 -0.76 -2.67
C TYR A 79 8.35 -0.08 -3.77
N ALA A 80 9.66 -0.23 -3.71
CA ALA A 80 10.58 0.25 -4.74
C ALA A 80 11.46 -0.90 -5.24
N SER A 81 11.61 -1.01 -6.55
CA SER A 81 12.51 -2.00 -7.17
C SER A 81 13.99 -1.70 -6.93
N ARG A 82 14.34 -0.47 -6.47
CA ARG A 82 15.72 -0.03 -6.26
C ARG A 82 15.88 0.87 -5.03
N PRO A 83 17.03 0.78 -4.34
CA PRO A 83 17.34 1.67 -3.21
C PRO A 83 17.37 3.15 -3.59
N THR A 84 17.83 3.46 -4.81
CA THR A 84 17.90 4.83 -5.33
C THR A 84 16.53 5.49 -5.46
N LEU A 85 15.49 4.70 -5.80
CA LEU A 85 14.12 5.20 -5.87
C LEU A 85 13.57 5.51 -4.47
N LYS A 86 13.83 4.66 -3.47
CA LYS A 86 13.48 4.92 -2.07
C LYS A 86 14.10 6.22 -1.57
N SER A 87 15.41 6.40 -1.76
CA SER A 87 16.10 7.61 -1.33
C SER A 87 15.67 8.84 -2.14
N GLY A 88 15.45 8.67 -3.44
CA GLY A 88 14.96 9.71 -4.34
C GLY A 88 13.59 10.23 -3.92
N ALA A 89 12.66 9.34 -3.55
CA ALA A 89 11.33 9.70 -3.07
C ALA A 89 11.37 10.62 -1.84
N ALA A 90 12.22 10.31 -0.86
CA ALA A 90 12.39 11.20 0.29
C ALA A 90 13.05 12.54 -0.09
N ASN A 91 14.04 12.50 -0.99
CA ASN A 91 14.80 13.69 -1.36
C ASN A 91 13.94 14.71 -2.14
N VAL A 92 13.08 14.26 -3.04
CA VAL A 92 12.23 15.18 -3.83
C VAL A 92 11.19 15.90 -2.98
N LEU A 93 10.87 15.38 -1.79
CA LEU A 93 9.93 16.01 -0.87
C LEU A 93 10.56 17.02 0.07
N LYS A 94 11.89 17.04 0.18
CA LYS A 94 12.59 18.02 1.00
C LYS A 94 12.37 19.42 0.45
N GLY A 95 12.14 20.38 1.34
CA GLY A 95 11.97 21.78 0.99
C GLY A 95 10.59 22.15 0.43
N ILE A 96 9.58 21.26 0.53
CA ILE A 96 8.18 21.65 0.28
C ILE A 96 7.71 22.51 1.46
N PRO A 97 7.28 23.77 1.23
CA PRO A 97 6.79 24.64 2.29
C PRO A 97 5.59 24.01 3.02
N GLY A 98 5.69 23.88 4.35
CA GLY A 98 4.69 23.28 5.21
C GLY A 98 5.00 21.84 5.60
N ILE A 99 5.97 21.17 5.00
CA ILE A 99 6.48 19.86 5.41
C ILE A 99 7.68 20.06 6.33
N GLU A 100 7.65 19.47 7.54
CA GLU A 100 8.74 19.54 8.50
C GLU A 100 9.69 18.34 8.39
N SER A 101 9.15 17.16 8.11
CA SER A 101 9.92 15.93 7.99
C SER A 101 9.30 14.93 7.02
N VAL A 102 10.12 13.95 6.59
CA VAL A 102 9.69 12.85 5.75
C VAL A 102 10.08 11.55 6.44
N ASP A 103 9.08 10.75 6.79
CA ASP A 103 9.24 9.38 7.29
C ASP A 103 9.15 8.40 6.10
N ASN A 104 10.28 7.81 5.74
CA ASN A 104 10.38 6.97 4.55
C ASN A 104 10.34 5.48 4.89
N GLN A 105 9.14 4.93 4.90
CA GLN A 105 8.84 3.52 5.16
C GLN A 105 8.75 2.68 3.87
N ILE A 106 9.20 3.21 2.70
CA ILE A 106 9.22 2.43 1.46
C ILE A 106 10.10 1.20 1.64
N GLU A 107 9.58 0.03 1.30
CA GLU A 107 10.35 -1.21 1.26
C GLU A 107 11.08 -1.34 -0.08
N VAL A 108 12.36 -1.67 -0.04
CA VAL A 108 13.11 -2.02 -1.25
C VAL A 108 12.97 -3.52 -1.49
N LEU A 109 12.48 -3.87 -2.67
CA LEU A 109 12.30 -5.26 -3.06
C LEU A 109 13.66 -5.96 -3.22
N PRO A 110 13.78 -7.23 -2.78
CA PRO A 110 15.01 -7.98 -2.92
C PRO A 110 15.34 -8.22 -4.40
N LEU A 111 16.63 -8.26 -4.70
CA LEU A 111 17.09 -8.69 -6.04
C LEU A 111 16.85 -10.20 -6.16
N SER A 112 16.04 -10.60 -7.15
CA SER A 112 15.67 -11.99 -7.38
C SER A 112 15.41 -12.22 -8.86
N ASN A 113 16.24 -13.04 -9.49
CA ASN A 113 16.04 -13.43 -10.90
C ASN A 113 14.71 -14.17 -11.11
N ASN A 114 14.21 -14.87 -10.09
CA ASN A 114 12.92 -15.54 -10.17
C ASN A 114 11.77 -14.51 -10.15
N ASP A 115 11.82 -13.55 -9.23
CA ASP A 115 10.80 -12.50 -9.17
C ASP A 115 10.81 -11.63 -10.44
N ASP A 116 11.97 -11.39 -11.05
CA ASP A 116 12.07 -10.67 -12.32
C ASP A 116 11.40 -11.42 -13.46
N ARG A 117 11.54 -12.76 -13.52
CA ARG A 117 10.80 -13.58 -14.49
C ARG A 117 9.29 -13.51 -14.26
N ILE A 118 8.87 -13.54 -13.01
CA ILE A 118 7.45 -13.41 -12.63
C ILE A 118 6.93 -12.02 -13.01
N ARG A 119 7.65 -10.93 -12.69
CA ARG A 119 7.30 -9.57 -13.11
C ARG A 119 7.07 -9.49 -14.63
N ALA A 120 7.98 -10.04 -15.41
CA ALA A 120 7.89 -10.08 -16.87
C ALA A 120 6.68 -10.90 -17.35
N ALA A 121 6.45 -12.07 -16.77
CA ALA A 121 5.35 -12.95 -17.14
C ALA A 121 3.98 -12.31 -16.81
N VAL A 122 3.83 -11.75 -15.60
CA VAL A 122 2.61 -11.07 -15.18
C VAL A 122 2.35 -9.81 -16.02
N TYR A 123 3.39 -9.00 -16.26
CA TYR A 123 3.29 -7.84 -17.14
C TYR A 123 2.75 -8.20 -18.51
N ASN A 124 3.32 -9.22 -19.14
CA ASN A 124 2.86 -9.69 -20.45
C ASN A 124 1.40 -10.16 -20.39
N ARG A 125 1.04 -10.96 -19.40
CA ARG A 125 -0.32 -11.47 -19.26
C ARG A 125 -1.34 -10.35 -19.12
N ILE A 126 -1.08 -9.38 -18.27
CA ILE A 126 -1.98 -8.24 -18.01
C ILE A 126 -2.06 -7.35 -19.26
N TYR A 127 -0.91 -6.87 -19.76
CA TYR A 127 -0.90 -5.82 -20.77
C TYR A 127 -1.02 -6.29 -22.22
N THR A 128 -1.00 -7.59 -22.48
CA THR A 128 -1.42 -8.15 -23.79
C THR A 128 -2.91 -8.48 -23.84
N GLN A 129 -3.58 -8.55 -22.68
CA GLN A 129 -5.02 -8.78 -22.59
C GLN A 129 -5.79 -7.59 -23.21
N PRO A 130 -6.69 -7.82 -24.21
CA PRO A 130 -7.35 -6.75 -24.93
C PRO A 130 -8.09 -5.74 -24.05
N SER A 131 -8.81 -6.22 -23.02
CA SER A 131 -9.57 -5.38 -22.08
C SER A 131 -8.67 -4.52 -21.19
N LEU A 132 -7.43 -4.95 -20.90
CA LEU A 132 -6.52 -4.27 -19.98
C LEU A 132 -5.49 -3.36 -20.66
N ARG A 133 -5.36 -3.42 -22.00
CA ARG A 133 -4.41 -2.56 -22.76
C ARG A 133 -4.61 -1.07 -22.51
N LYS A 134 -5.83 -0.64 -22.24
CA LYS A 134 -6.17 0.76 -21.95
C LYS A 134 -5.46 1.31 -20.71
N TYR A 135 -4.98 0.45 -19.83
CA TYR A 135 -4.23 0.80 -18.60
C TYR A 135 -2.74 1.01 -18.84
N ASN A 136 -2.27 0.86 -20.08
CA ASN A 136 -0.90 1.13 -20.51
C ASN A 136 -0.91 2.25 -21.56
N ALA A 137 -0.41 3.42 -21.21
CA ALA A 137 -0.32 4.55 -22.14
C ALA A 137 0.62 4.28 -23.33
N ASN A 138 1.59 3.37 -23.16
CA ASN A 138 2.57 3.01 -24.18
C ASN A 138 2.22 1.69 -24.89
N GLN A 139 1.02 1.58 -25.45
CA GLN A 139 0.57 0.38 -26.17
C GLN A 139 1.54 -0.10 -27.27
N GLY A 140 2.39 0.79 -27.80
CA GLY A 140 3.42 0.47 -28.79
C GLY A 140 4.59 -0.36 -28.23
N THR A 141 4.95 -0.22 -26.95
CA THR A 141 6.11 -0.91 -26.36
C THR A 141 5.88 -2.41 -26.22
N VAL A 142 4.66 -2.82 -25.88
CA VAL A 142 4.29 -4.24 -25.78
C VAL A 142 4.29 -4.90 -27.16
N ARG A 143 3.88 -4.19 -28.22
CA ARG A 143 3.91 -4.71 -29.60
C ARG A 143 5.33 -4.96 -30.10
N GLN A 144 6.29 -4.10 -29.73
CA GLN A 144 7.71 -4.31 -30.11
C GLN A 144 8.31 -5.52 -29.39
N ALA A 145 7.91 -5.77 -28.14
CA ALA A 145 8.39 -6.92 -27.37
C ALA A 145 7.78 -8.26 -27.82
N THR A 146 6.68 -8.24 -28.56
CA THR A 146 5.96 -9.47 -28.98
C THR A 146 5.96 -9.72 -30.49
N GLY A 147 6.69 -8.90 -31.28
CA GLY A 147 6.85 -9.11 -32.73
C GLY A 147 7.65 -10.37 -33.07
N PRO A 148 7.43 -10.97 -34.24
CA PRO A 148 8.27 -12.09 -34.73
C PRO A 148 9.76 -11.68 -34.74
N GLY A 149 10.60 -12.40 -33.99
CA GLY A 149 12.03 -12.11 -33.86
C GLY A 149 12.44 -11.14 -32.80
N SER A 150 11.48 -10.49 -32.09
CA SER A 150 11.79 -9.70 -30.88
C SER A 150 11.94 -10.63 -29.69
N PRO A 151 12.94 -10.44 -28.80
CA PRO A 151 13.01 -11.20 -27.57
C PRO A 151 11.72 -10.92 -26.77
N SER A 152 11.06 -11.99 -26.32
CA SER A 152 9.90 -11.83 -25.44
C SER A 152 10.33 -11.08 -24.18
N VAL A 153 9.41 -10.31 -23.55
CA VAL A 153 9.69 -9.65 -22.26
C VAL A 153 10.18 -10.68 -21.24
N ALA A 154 9.71 -11.92 -21.31
CA ALA A 154 10.20 -13.03 -20.49
C ALA A 154 11.67 -13.40 -20.76
N MET A 155 12.16 -13.28 -22.01
CA MET A 155 13.58 -13.47 -22.32
C MET A 155 14.44 -12.29 -21.86
N MET A 156 13.87 -11.10 -21.73
CA MET A 156 14.53 -9.92 -21.19
C MET A 156 14.40 -9.82 -19.66
N ALA A 157 13.89 -10.85 -19.01
CA ALA A 157 13.55 -10.85 -17.59
C ALA A 157 14.73 -10.49 -16.67
N GLY A 158 15.96 -10.83 -17.03
CA GLY A 158 17.14 -10.43 -16.29
C GLY A 158 17.41 -8.92 -16.27
N GLY A 159 16.81 -8.16 -17.20
CA GLY A 159 16.98 -6.72 -17.34
C GLY A 159 15.73 -5.91 -17.00
N ILE A 160 14.57 -6.53 -16.86
CA ILE A 160 13.29 -5.81 -16.76
C ILE A 160 13.19 -4.90 -15.53
N THR A 161 13.85 -5.25 -14.43
CA THR A 161 13.92 -4.39 -13.23
C THR A 161 14.89 -3.23 -13.43
N ASN A 162 15.95 -3.42 -14.24
CA ASN A 162 16.94 -2.39 -14.54
C ASN A 162 16.48 -1.42 -15.65
N ASP A 163 15.70 -1.92 -16.61
CA ASP A 163 15.09 -1.10 -17.66
C ASP A 163 13.59 -1.46 -17.80
N PRO A 164 12.77 -1.03 -16.81
CA PRO A 164 11.35 -1.36 -16.80
C PRO A 164 10.63 -0.68 -17.97
N PRO A 165 9.47 -1.23 -18.38
CA PRO A 165 8.64 -0.60 -19.39
C PRO A 165 8.33 0.85 -19.02
N ARG A 166 8.61 1.76 -19.96
CA ARG A 166 8.43 3.20 -19.75
C ARG A 166 7.00 3.62 -20.02
N GLY A 167 6.59 4.70 -19.37
CA GLY A 167 5.30 5.32 -19.53
C GLY A 167 4.35 5.06 -18.36
N PHE A 168 3.14 5.59 -18.49
CA PHE A 168 2.12 5.45 -17.46
C PHE A 168 1.49 4.05 -17.49
N HIS A 169 1.46 3.41 -16.36
CA HIS A 169 0.78 2.14 -16.13
C HIS A 169 -0.18 2.32 -14.95
N ALA A 170 -1.48 2.09 -15.18
CA ALA A 170 -2.47 2.22 -14.11
C ALA A 170 -2.52 1.01 -13.18
N ILE A 171 -1.98 -0.15 -13.62
CA ILE A 171 -1.86 -1.36 -12.82
C ILE A 171 -0.37 -1.59 -12.53
N HIS A 172 0.02 -1.49 -11.28
CA HIS A 172 1.37 -1.77 -10.81
C HIS A 172 1.48 -3.22 -10.36
N ILE A 173 2.64 -3.83 -10.61
CA ILE A 173 2.90 -5.26 -10.37
C ILE A 173 4.06 -5.38 -9.40
N ILE A 174 3.77 -5.65 -8.14
CA ILE A 174 4.78 -5.87 -7.11
C ILE A 174 4.98 -7.37 -6.93
N VAL A 175 6.24 -7.81 -7.02
CA VAL A 175 6.57 -9.23 -6.81
C VAL A 175 7.64 -9.36 -5.75
N LYS A 176 7.36 -10.17 -4.74
CA LYS A 176 8.26 -10.45 -3.63
C LYS A 176 8.19 -11.93 -3.27
N ASN A 177 9.30 -12.65 -3.45
CA ASN A 177 9.40 -14.08 -3.16
C ASN A 177 8.31 -14.94 -3.85
N GLY A 178 7.99 -14.61 -5.11
CA GLY A 178 6.97 -15.32 -5.88
C GLY A 178 5.52 -14.87 -5.61
N ASN A 179 5.28 -14.06 -4.60
CA ASN A 179 3.96 -13.49 -4.33
C ASN A 179 3.80 -12.18 -5.11
N VAL A 180 2.66 -12.04 -5.76
CA VAL A 180 2.31 -10.89 -6.60
C VAL A 180 1.27 -10.05 -5.88
N THR A 181 1.48 -8.74 -5.81
CA THR A 181 0.44 -7.79 -5.39
C THR A 181 0.17 -6.83 -6.53
N LEU A 182 -1.09 -6.65 -6.88
CA LEU A 182 -1.54 -5.70 -7.89
C LEU A 182 -2.05 -4.43 -7.22
N TYR A 183 -1.45 -3.29 -7.53
CA TYR A 183 -1.89 -1.98 -7.06
C TYR A 183 -2.33 -1.09 -8.22
N GLY A 184 -3.19 -0.12 -7.92
CA GLY A 184 -3.60 0.89 -8.88
C GLY A 184 -5.10 1.09 -8.96
N VAL A 185 -5.55 1.75 -10.05
CA VAL A 185 -6.96 2.07 -10.24
C VAL A 185 -7.43 1.52 -11.59
N VAL A 186 -8.56 0.81 -11.57
CA VAL A 186 -9.22 0.27 -12.76
C VAL A 186 -10.64 0.82 -12.89
N ASN A 187 -11.18 0.80 -14.10
CA ASN A 187 -12.47 1.44 -14.39
C ASN A 187 -13.68 0.66 -13.83
N ASN A 188 -13.56 -0.65 -13.69
CA ASN A 188 -14.66 -1.52 -13.27
C ASN A 188 -14.17 -2.83 -12.65
N ALA A 189 -15.06 -3.52 -11.94
CA ALA A 189 -14.76 -4.79 -11.27
C ALA A 189 -14.42 -5.95 -12.24
N THR A 190 -14.91 -5.90 -13.48
CA THR A 190 -14.56 -6.91 -14.49
C THR A 190 -13.08 -6.82 -14.85
N ASP A 191 -12.56 -5.61 -15.05
CA ASP A 191 -11.14 -5.39 -15.35
C ASP A 191 -10.25 -5.79 -14.15
N GLU A 192 -10.72 -5.51 -12.92
CA GLU A 192 -10.07 -5.95 -11.68
C GLU A 192 -9.94 -7.48 -11.65
N ALA A 193 -11.07 -8.20 -11.84
CA ALA A 193 -11.09 -9.65 -11.85
C ALA A 193 -10.23 -10.27 -12.98
N ILE A 194 -10.28 -9.67 -14.17
CA ILE A 194 -9.43 -10.12 -15.29
C ILE A 194 -7.95 -9.92 -14.97
N ALA A 195 -7.56 -8.81 -14.36
CA ALA A 195 -6.17 -8.57 -13.98
C ALA A 195 -5.66 -9.64 -13.00
N GLU A 196 -6.47 -9.99 -12.00
CA GLU A 196 -6.16 -11.05 -11.04
C GLU A 196 -6.01 -12.42 -11.72
N ILE A 197 -6.97 -12.81 -12.57
CA ILE A 197 -6.92 -14.07 -13.33
C ILE A 197 -5.65 -14.13 -14.19
N GLN A 198 -5.31 -13.04 -14.88
CA GLN A 198 -4.10 -12.98 -15.70
C GLN A 198 -2.83 -13.10 -14.86
N ALA A 199 -2.76 -12.44 -13.71
CA ALA A 199 -1.63 -12.55 -12.80
C ALA A 199 -1.49 -13.97 -12.25
N ASN A 200 -2.57 -14.59 -11.78
CA ASN A 200 -2.58 -15.96 -11.27
C ASN A 200 -2.16 -17.00 -12.34
N SER A 201 -2.44 -16.73 -13.61
CA SER A 201 -2.08 -17.63 -14.70
C SER A 201 -0.61 -17.55 -15.12
N ALA A 202 0.15 -16.62 -14.57
CA ALA A 202 1.56 -16.43 -14.95
C ALA A 202 2.45 -17.51 -14.31
N PRO A 203 3.42 -18.04 -15.06
CA PRO A 203 4.29 -19.10 -14.56
C PRO A 203 5.16 -18.59 -13.40
N GLY A 204 5.27 -19.40 -12.36
CA GLY A 204 6.09 -19.13 -11.18
C GLY A 204 5.41 -18.30 -10.10
N VAL A 205 4.20 -17.80 -10.31
CA VAL A 205 3.40 -17.10 -9.31
C VAL A 205 2.96 -18.09 -8.25
N PHE A 206 3.18 -17.72 -6.97
CA PHE A 206 2.78 -18.50 -5.81
C PHE A 206 1.41 -18.05 -5.30
N SER A 207 1.20 -16.74 -5.18
CA SER A 207 -0.08 -16.13 -4.79
C SER A 207 -0.27 -14.78 -5.47
N VAL A 208 -1.52 -14.32 -5.54
CA VAL A 208 -1.87 -12.98 -6.00
C VAL A 208 -2.75 -12.31 -4.98
N ASP A 209 -2.32 -11.14 -4.51
CA ASP A 209 -3.11 -10.21 -3.71
C ASP A 209 -3.60 -9.08 -4.60
N ASN A 210 -4.91 -8.89 -4.68
CA ASN A 210 -5.52 -7.91 -5.57
C ASN A 210 -5.97 -6.66 -4.80
N ASP A 211 -5.08 -5.66 -4.72
CA ASP A 211 -5.32 -4.36 -4.09
C ASP A 211 -5.69 -3.27 -5.11
N LEU A 212 -6.19 -3.67 -6.29
CA LEU A 212 -6.73 -2.73 -7.25
C LEU A 212 -7.99 -2.04 -6.70
N ILE A 213 -8.09 -0.75 -6.99
CA ILE A 213 -9.25 0.07 -6.62
C ILE A 213 -10.11 0.27 -7.86
N VAL A 214 -11.39 -0.07 -7.76
CA VAL A 214 -12.36 0.19 -8.82
C VAL A 214 -12.82 1.65 -8.73
N GLN A 215 -12.72 2.37 -9.84
CA GLN A 215 -13.11 3.78 -9.91
C GLN A 215 -14.60 3.95 -9.54
N GLY A 216 -14.88 4.80 -8.56
CA GLY A 216 -16.25 5.04 -8.09
C GLY A 216 -16.81 4.00 -7.12
N ALA A 217 -16.11 2.91 -6.84
CA ALA A 217 -16.43 2.02 -5.74
C ALA A 217 -15.96 2.61 -4.41
N GLY A 218 -16.70 2.36 -3.34
CA GLY A 218 -16.24 2.68 -1.99
C GLY A 218 -15.00 1.83 -1.62
N PRO A 219 -14.31 2.18 -0.51
CA PRO A 219 -13.18 1.38 -0.04
C PRO A 219 -13.61 -0.07 0.17
N LYS A 220 -12.73 -1.03 -0.18
CA LYS A 220 -12.95 -2.45 0.12
C LYS A 220 -13.09 -2.59 1.64
N SER A 221 -14.15 -3.25 2.11
CA SER A 221 -14.24 -3.67 3.52
C SER A 221 -13.22 -4.78 3.75
N GLU A 222 -12.31 -4.58 4.70
CA GLU A 222 -11.45 -5.65 5.22
C GLU A 222 -12.25 -6.73 5.93
#